data_4f5b3edd0346ac72d4bf6a4430c0b03d
#
_entry.id   4f5b3edd0346ac72d4bf6a4430c0b03d
#
_cell.length_a   1.000
_cell.length_b   1.000
_cell.length_c   1.000
_cell.angle_alpha   90.00
_cell.angle_beta   90.00
_cell.angle_gamma   90.00
#
_symmetry.space_group_name_H-M   'P 1'
#
loop_
_entity.id
_entity.type
_entity.pdbx_description
1 polymer ?
#
loop_
_entity_poly.entity_id
_entity_poly.type
_entity_poly.pdbx_seq_one_letter_code
_entity_poly.pdbx_strand_id
1 'polypeptide(L)'
;MVWWTVMSRFRIPMAAAAGLTLLALGVPSAAAAPDFDDQGYLDSTARCSSTNTAVEFGSTEASRVAICQGPDGDYQYRGVRVRDGARLILSAEQTDSGAFVAENDGIEYTVAAKSLIISVGEKVIREEPWVDFHSPNSATTTTPSTSPTKTAPLPPPLPAEEGGG
;
A
#
# COMPACT_ATOMS: atom_id res chain seq x y z
N MET A 1 -50.00 27.65 -58.55
CA MET A 1 -49.03 27.18 -59.56
C MET A 1 -48.20 26.08 -58.96
N VAL A 2 -48.29 24.99 -59.57
CA VAL A 2 -47.71 23.64 -59.40
C VAL A 2 -46.22 23.66 -59.71
N TRP A 3 -45.41 22.90 -58.98
CA TRP A 3 -44.21 22.20 -59.45
C TRP A 3 -43.70 21.36 -58.26
N TRP A 4 -43.97 20.12 -58.14
CA TRP A 4 -43.47 18.87 -58.73
C TRP A 4 -41.95 18.66 -58.56
N THR A 5 -41.65 17.58 -57.85
CA THR A 5 -40.73 16.48 -58.12
C THR A 5 -39.34 16.65 -57.50
N VAL A 6 -38.69 15.68 -56.89
CA VAL A 6 -38.37 14.29 -57.31
C VAL A 6 -37.93 13.49 -56.10
N MET A 7 -38.50 12.32 -55.89
CA MET A 7 -37.97 11.25 -55.06
C MET A 7 -36.61 10.79 -55.59
N SER A 8 -35.58 10.84 -54.77
CA SER A 8 -34.38 10.04 -55.03
C SER A 8 -34.20 9.04 -53.90
N ARG A 9 -34.50 7.78 -54.18
CA ARG A 9 -34.31 6.64 -53.31
C ARG A 9 -32.84 6.23 -53.34
N PHE A 10 -32.06 6.66 -52.36
CA PHE A 10 -30.74 6.06 -52.13
C PHE A 10 -30.89 4.85 -51.21
N ARG A 11 -30.70 3.68 -51.77
CA ARG A 11 -30.54 2.43 -51.04
C ARG A 11 -29.09 2.36 -50.62
N ILE A 12 -28.86 2.52 -49.30
CA ILE A 12 -27.55 2.27 -48.69
C ILE A 12 -27.52 0.80 -48.25
N PRO A 13 -26.57 -0.01 -48.71
CA PRO A 13 -26.42 -1.37 -48.21
C PRO A 13 -25.86 -1.32 -46.79
N MET A 14 -26.52 -2.02 -45.85
CA MET A 14 -26.01 -2.30 -44.51
C MET A 14 -24.78 -3.21 -44.65
N ALA A 15 -23.60 -2.66 -44.39
CA ALA A 15 -22.40 -3.43 -44.06
C ALA A 15 -22.36 -3.59 -42.53
N ALA A 16 -22.70 -4.79 -42.05
CA ALA A 16 -22.53 -5.17 -40.67
C ALA A 16 -21.03 -5.42 -40.39
N ALA A 17 -20.36 -4.43 -39.81
CA ALA A 17 -19.04 -4.62 -39.27
C ALA A 17 -19.18 -5.12 -37.82
N ALA A 18 -18.97 -6.43 -37.62
CA ALA A 18 -18.85 -7.05 -36.30
C ALA A 18 -17.51 -6.62 -35.67
N GLY A 19 -17.53 -5.55 -34.86
CA GLY A 19 -16.38 -5.14 -34.07
C GLY A 19 -16.26 -6.03 -32.84
N LEU A 20 -15.24 -6.90 -32.78
CA LEU A 20 -14.81 -7.58 -31.58
C LEU A 20 -14.17 -6.51 -30.66
N THR A 21 -14.92 -6.01 -29.68
CA THR A 21 -14.36 -5.26 -28.57
C THR A 21 -13.70 -6.22 -27.58
N LEU A 22 -12.36 -6.34 -27.63
CA LEU A 22 -11.60 -6.94 -26.54
C LEU A 22 -11.74 -6.04 -25.32
N LEU A 23 -12.54 -6.44 -24.33
CA LEU A 23 -12.47 -5.89 -22.99
C LEU A 23 -11.15 -6.38 -22.36
N ALA A 24 -10.14 -5.53 -22.34
CA ALA A 24 -8.97 -5.74 -21.51
C ALA A 24 -9.41 -5.52 -20.03
N LEU A 25 -9.72 -6.61 -19.33
CA LEU A 25 -9.90 -6.62 -17.89
C LEU A 25 -8.52 -6.32 -17.28
N GLY A 26 -8.28 -5.04 -16.96
CA GLY A 26 -7.13 -4.64 -16.17
C GLY A 26 -7.23 -5.29 -14.80
N VAL A 27 -6.46 -6.36 -14.58
CA VAL A 27 -6.26 -6.92 -13.24
C VAL A 27 -5.53 -5.86 -12.39
N PRO A 28 -6.11 -5.43 -11.24
CA PRO A 28 -5.37 -4.57 -10.33
C PRO A 28 -4.12 -5.33 -9.89
N SER A 29 -2.94 -4.76 -10.14
CA SER A 29 -1.70 -5.26 -9.58
C SER A 29 -1.79 -5.08 -8.06
N ALA A 30 -1.99 -6.16 -7.31
CA ALA A 30 -1.81 -6.13 -5.87
C ALA A 30 -0.32 -5.84 -5.63
N ALA A 31 0.00 -4.63 -5.18
CA ALA A 31 1.33 -4.34 -4.68
C ALA A 31 1.59 -5.26 -3.48
N ALA A 32 2.68 -6.04 -3.54
CA ALA A 32 3.10 -6.83 -2.39
C ALA A 32 3.37 -5.90 -1.21
N ALA A 33 2.91 -6.29 -0.01
CA ALA A 33 3.24 -5.55 1.21
C ALA A 33 4.77 -5.48 1.36
N PRO A 34 5.32 -4.34 1.82
CA PRO A 34 6.76 -4.20 2.03
C PRO A 34 7.27 -5.20 3.07
N ASP A 35 8.48 -5.74 2.87
CA ASP A 35 9.13 -6.58 3.87
C ASP A 35 9.45 -5.78 5.14
N PHE A 36 9.30 -6.41 6.31
CA PHE A 36 9.52 -5.79 7.62
C PHE A 36 10.11 -6.76 8.64
N ASP A 37 10.61 -6.22 9.73
CA ASP A 37 11.07 -6.94 10.93
C ASP A 37 10.73 -6.14 12.20
N ASP A 38 11.36 -6.48 13.34
CA ASP A 38 11.13 -5.86 14.65
C ASP A 38 11.48 -4.35 14.70
N GLN A 39 12.08 -3.81 13.67
CA GLN A 39 12.42 -2.39 13.55
C GLN A 39 11.54 -1.65 12.53
N GLY A 40 10.54 -2.33 11.94
CA GLY A 40 9.65 -1.81 10.91
C GLY A 40 10.08 -2.19 9.50
N TYR A 41 9.62 -1.46 8.49
CA TYR A 41 9.90 -1.78 7.09
C TYR A 41 11.40 -1.76 6.77
N LEU A 42 11.90 -2.80 6.10
CA LEU A 42 13.31 -2.95 5.75
C LEU A 42 13.82 -1.81 4.84
N ASP A 43 13.01 -1.42 3.85
CA ASP A 43 13.37 -0.39 2.87
C ASP A 43 12.83 1.00 3.24
N SER A 44 12.76 1.32 4.53
CA SER A 44 12.26 2.61 4.99
C SER A 44 13.27 3.36 5.84
N THR A 45 13.43 4.65 5.57
CA THR A 45 14.20 5.55 6.45
C THR A 45 13.41 5.98 7.70
N ALA A 46 12.14 5.60 7.83
CA ALA A 46 11.37 5.69 9.07
C ALA A 46 11.68 4.54 10.05
N ARG A 47 12.45 3.55 9.61
CA ARG A 47 12.84 2.39 10.40
C ARG A 47 13.49 2.79 11.73
N CYS A 48 13.19 2.05 12.80
CA CYS A 48 13.79 2.23 14.12
C CYS A 48 15.31 1.95 14.10
N SER A 49 16.05 2.59 14.98
CA SER A 49 17.47 2.29 15.17
C SER A 49 17.65 0.89 15.76
N SER A 50 18.85 0.32 15.62
CA SER A 50 19.15 -1.05 16.07
C SER A 50 18.96 -1.32 17.56
N THR A 51 18.90 -0.27 18.38
CA THR A 51 18.67 -0.36 19.83
C THR A 51 17.19 -0.27 20.22
N ASN A 52 16.33 0.09 19.26
CA ASN A 52 14.91 0.35 19.48
C ASN A 52 14.06 -0.69 18.72
N THR A 53 12.89 -0.98 19.28
CA THR A 53 11.90 -1.86 18.63
C THR A 53 10.74 -1.05 18.10
N ALA A 54 10.22 -1.38 16.93
CA ALA A 54 9.00 -0.78 16.41
C ALA A 54 7.80 -1.37 17.14
N VAL A 55 7.04 -0.53 17.86
CA VAL A 55 5.80 -0.93 18.52
C VAL A 55 4.60 -0.76 17.61
N GLU A 56 4.64 0.23 16.74
CA GLU A 56 3.68 0.41 15.64
C GLU A 56 4.42 0.93 14.41
N PHE A 57 4.00 0.50 13.24
CA PHE A 57 4.50 1.05 11.99
C PHE A 57 3.47 0.85 10.87
N GLY A 58 3.49 1.74 9.91
CA GLY A 58 2.55 1.68 8.80
C GLY A 58 2.96 2.52 7.61
N SER A 59 2.32 2.28 6.50
CA SER A 59 2.43 3.07 5.29
C SER A 59 1.08 3.61 4.86
N THR A 60 1.10 4.85 4.41
CA THR A 60 0.01 5.51 3.68
C THR A 60 0.44 5.69 2.23
N GLU A 61 -0.40 6.28 1.39
CA GLU A 61 0.01 6.66 0.04
C GLU A 61 1.13 7.73 0.03
N ALA A 62 1.22 8.56 1.07
CA ALA A 62 2.13 9.71 1.12
C ALA A 62 3.28 9.56 2.12
N SER A 63 3.14 8.70 3.13
CA SER A 63 4.04 8.61 4.27
C SER A 63 4.35 7.16 4.66
N ARG A 64 5.52 6.94 5.26
CA ARG A 64 5.82 5.75 6.07
C ARG A 64 6.16 6.21 7.46
N VAL A 65 5.65 5.50 8.48
CA VAL A 65 5.78 5.88 9.88
C VAL A 65 6.19 4.67 10.70
N ALA A 66 6.99 4.91 11.74
CA ALA A 66 7.22 3.96 12.82
C ALA A 66 7.23 4.66 14.16
N ILE A 67 6.64 4.03 15.17
CA ILE A 67 6.80 4.36 16.58
C ILE A 67 7.81 3.40 17.17
N CYS A 68 8.91 3.94 17.61
CA CYS A 68 10.05 3.17 18.11
C CYS A 68 10.12 3.30 19.63
N GLN A 69 10.17 2.18 20.34
CA GLN A 69 10.40 2.14 21.77
C GLN A 69 11.89 1.93 22.06
N GLY A 70 12.46 2.82 22.83
CA GLY A 70 13.83 2.72 23.32
C GLY A 70 13.97 1.78 24.54
N PRO A 71 15.20 1.43 24.95
CA PRO A 71 15.48 0.57 26.08
C PRO A 71 14.97 1.17 27.41
N ASP A 72 14.87 2.48 27.51
CA ASP A 72 14.38 3.20 28.69
C ASP A 72 12.84 3.32 28.72
N GLY A 73 12.15 2.79 27.68
CA GLY A 73 10.71 2.81 27.55
C GLY A 73 10.15 4.05 26.85
N ASP A 74 10.98 5.01 26.48
CA ASP A 74 10.60 6.21 25.74
C ASP A 74 10.18 5.89 24.32
N TYR A 75 9.22 6.65 23.78
CA TYR A 75 8.76 6.49 22.43
C TYR A 75 9.31 7.59 21.52
N GLN A 76 9.60 7.19 20.28
CA GLN A 76 10.06 8.07 19.21
C GLN A 76 9.21 7.87 17.97
N TYR A 77 8.62 8.94 17.47
CA TYR A 77 8.00 8.98 16.14
C TYR A 77 9.07 9.14 15.07
N ARG A 78 9.01 8.33 14.04
CA ARG A 78 9.85 8.43 12.86
C ARG A 78 8.95 8.41 11.63
N GLY A 79 8.91 9.53 10.91
CA GLY A 79 8.13 9.68 9.69
C GLY A 79 9.03 9.95 8.49
N VAL A 80 8.64 9.42 7.33
CA VAL A 80 9.25 9.75 6.05
C VAL A 80 8.17 10.01 5.01
N ARG A 81 8.30 11.10 4.28
CA ARG A 81 7.42 11.43 3.17
C ARG A 81 7.92 10.71 1.91
N VAL A 82 7.03 9.91 1.31
CA VAL A 82 7.39 9.00 0.22
C VAL A 82 7.92 9.74 -1.02
N ARG A 83 7.33 10.89 -1.36
CA ARG A 83 7.62 11.60 -2.61
C ARG A 83 9.06 12.14 -2.74
N ASP A 84 9.70 12.48 -1.62
CA ASP A 84 11.00 13.17 -1.60
C ASP A 84 11.95 12.68 -0.50
N GLY A 85 11.52 11.71 0.31
CA GLY A 85 12.33 11.14 1.38
C GLY A 85 12.58 12.07 2.57
N ALA A 86 11.87 13.20 2.69
CA ALA A 86 11.98 14.09 3.83
C ALA A 86 11.60 13.36 5.12
N ARG A 87 12.49 13.41 6.12
CA ARG A 87 12.36 12.68 7.39
C ARG A 87 12.04 13.60 8.54
N LEU A 88 11.27 13.08 9.49
CA LEU A 88 10.96 13.72 10.76
C LEU A 88 11.17 12.71 11.88
N ILE A 89 11.88 13.09 12.92
CA ILE A 89 12.14 12.27 14.10
C ILE A 89 11.82 13.12 15.31
N LEU A 90 10.87 12.68 16.14
CA LEU A 90 10.36 13.40 17.30
C LEU A 90 10.22 12.47 18.50
N SER A 91 10.22 13.01 19.70
CA SER A 91 9.68 12.30 20.85
C SER A 91 8.18 12.07 20.66
N ALA A 92 7.68 10.95 21.13
CA ALA A 92 6.27 10.62 21.05
C ALA A 92 5.74 10.19 22.42
N GLU A 93 4.45 10.42 22.65
CA GLU A 93 3.74 10.01 23.86
C GLU A 93 2.58 9.09 23.48
N GLN A 94 2.34 8.07 24.29
CA GLN A 94 1.17 7.21 24.12
C GLN A 94 -0.01 7.81 24.85
N THR A 95 -1.14 7.94 24.19
CA THR A 95 -2.40 8.40 24.78
C THR A 95 -3.13 7.26 25.47
N ASP A 96 -4.09 7.59 26.34
CA ASP A 96 -4.96 6.61 27.01
C ASP A 96 -5.77 5.76 26.02
N SER A 97 -6.01 6.27 24.81
CA SER A 97 -6.69 5.55 23.73
C SER A 97 -5.80 4.57 22.97
N GLY A 98 -4.49 4.55 23.27
CA GLY A 98 -3.49 3.70 22.62
C GLY A 98 -2.89 4.31 21.36
N ALA A 99 -3.29 5.50 20.93
CA ALA A 99 -2.64 6.22 19.85
C ALA A 99 -1.32 6.84 20.32
N PHE A 100 -0.42 7.14 19.39
CA PHE A 100 0.82 7.87 19.70
C PHE A 100 0.77 9.26 19.09
N VAL A 101 1.23 10.23 19.85
CA VAL A 101 1.24 11.66 19.49
C VAL A 101 2.67 12.18 19.52
N ALA A 102 3.07 12.90 18.49
CA ALA A 102 4.33 13.62 18.41
C ALA A 102 4.07 15.05 17.90
N GLU A 103 4.81 16.04 18.41
CA GLU A 103 4.63 17.44 18.03
C GLU A 103 5.93 18.03 17.48
N ASN A 104 5.80 18.84 16.45
CA ASN A 104 6.87 19.67 15.91
C ASN A 104 6.35 21.04 15.47
N ASP A 105 6.82 22.10 16.09
CA ASP A 105 6.48 23.50 15.76
C ASP A 105 4.96 23.76 15.68
N GLY A 106 4.19 23.19 16.62
CA GLY A 106 2.73 23.34 16.69
C GLY A 106 1.96 22.48 15.69
N ILE A 107 2.65 21.55 15.00
CA ILE A 107 2.05 20.52 14.16
C ILE A 107 2.08 19.21 14.93
N GLU A 108 0.92 18.62 15.12
CA GLU A 108 0.75 17.35 15.79
C GLU A 108 0.63 16.21 14.76
N TYR A 109 1.30 15.11 15.05
CA TYR A 109 1.28 13.88 14.28
C TYR A 109 0.73 12.77 15.15
N THR A 110 -0.50 12.36 14.91
CA THR A 110 -1.17 11.28 15.66
C THR A 110 -1.18 9.99 14.85
N VAL A 111 -0.50 8.97 15.37
CA VAL A 111 -0.53 7.60 14.85
C VAL A 111 -1.69 6.88 15.52
N ALA A 112 -2.78 6.75 14.80
CA ALA A 112 -4.00 6.08 15.28
C ALA A 112 -4.22 4.75 14.53
N ALA A 113 -5.06 3.88 15.06
CA ALA A 113 -5.29 2.54 14.50
C ALA A 113 -5.74 2.50 13.02
N LYS A 114 -6.34 3.59 12.51
CA LYS A 114 -6.90 3.64 11.15
C LYS A 114 -6.17 4.58 10.20
N SER A 115 -5.44 5.56 10.73
CA SER A 115 -4.83 6.62 9.94
C SER A 115 -3.71 7.33 10.68
N LEU A 116 -2.83 7.97 9.91
CA LEU A 116 -1.98 9.05 10.38
C LEU A 116 -2.76 10.35 10.28
N ILE A 117 -2.94 11.05 11.41
CA ILE A 117 -3.63 12.33 11.48
C ILE A 117 -2.61 13.43 11.71
N ILE A 118 -2.67 14.50 10.94
CA ILE A 118 -1.81 15.68 11.08
C ILE A 118 -2.70 16.88 11.37
N SER A 119 -2.46 17.55 12.48
CA SER A 119 -3.27 18.68 12.95
C SER A 119 -2.42 19.89 13.38
N VAL A 120 -3.05 21.05 13.42
CA VAL A 120 -2.53 22.29 14.00
C VAL A 120 -3.54 22.76 15.03
N GLY A 121 -3.20 22.63 16.31
CA GLY A 121 -4.16 22.74 17.38
C GLY A 121 -5.33 21.76 17.18
N GLU A 122 -6.56 22.22 17.32
CA GLU A 122 -7.74 21.36 17.14
C GLU A 122 -8.13 21.09 15.66
N LYS A 123 -7.42 21.69 14.70
CA LYS A 123 -7.75 21.56 13.28
C LYS A 123 -6.96 20.45 12.61
N VAL A 124 -7.63 19.41 12.18
CA VAL A 124 -7.05 18.40 11.28
C VAL A 124 -6.78 19.04 9.92
N ILE A 125 -5.51 19.05 9.50
CA ILE A 125 -5.07 19.56 8.21
C ILE A 125 -4.86 18.44 7.19
N ARG A 126 -4.64 17.21 7.67
CA ARG A 126 -4.51 16.01 6.82
C ARG A 126 -4.85 14.76 7.63
N GLU A 127 -5.53 13.84 6.98
CA GLU A 127 -5.73 12.48 7.45
C GLU A 127 -5.32 11.52 6.34
N GLU A 128 -4.42 10.60 6.67
CA GLU A 128 -3.86 9.63 5.73
C GLU A 128 -4.25 8.22 6.20
N PRO A 129 -5.25 7.57 5.57
CA PRO A 129 -5.60 6.19 5.88
C PRO A 129 -4.42 5.24 5.65
N TRP A 130 -4.28 4.22 6.51
CA TRP A 130 -3.26 3.21 6.31
C TRP A 130 -3.55 2.35 5.08
N VAL A 131 -2.52 2.14 4.28
CA VAL A 131 -2.48 1.11 3.22
C VAL A 131 -2.03 -0.21 3.82
N ASP A 132 -1.10 -0.14 4.77
CA ASP A 132 -0.58 -1.26 5.55
C ASP A 132 -0.24 -0.76 6.95
N PHE A 133 -0.62 -1.51 8.01
CA PHE A 133 -0.41 -1.10 9.39
C PHE A 133 -0.17 -2.29 10.31
N HIS A 134 0.85 -2.18 11.13
CA HIS A 134 1.28 -3.18 12.09
C HIS A 134 1.29 -2.58 13.49
N SER A 135 0.57 -3.22 14.41
CA SER A 135 0.52 -2.89 15.83
C SER A 135 0.34 -4.17 16.63
N PRO A 136 0.90 -4.29 17.83
CA PRO A 136 0.70 -5.47 18.69
C PRO A 136 -0.77 -5.71 19.05
N ASN A 137 -1.59 -4.67 19.01
CA ASN A 137 -3.03 -4.75 19.26
C ASN A 137 -3.87 -4.93 17.98
N SER A 138 -3.27 -4.79 16.81
CA SER A 138 -3.90 -5.19 15.55
C SER A 138 -3.82 -6.70 15.49
N ALA A 139 -4.92 -7.37 15.82
CA ALA A 139 -5.07 -8.77 15.44
C ALA A 139 -4.76 -8.84 13.95
N THR A 140 -3.63 -9.43 13.63
CA THR A 140 -3.11 -9.59 12.29
C THR A 140 -4.18 -10.28 11.45
N THR A 141 -4.96 -9.51 10.70
CA THR A 141 -5.64 -10.02 9.53
C THR A 141 -4.58 -10.07 8.42
N THR A 142 -3.47 -10.71 8.71
CA THR A 142 -2.68 -11.35 7.67
C THR A 142 -3.56 -12.50 7.22
N THR A 143 -4.32 -12.28 6.16
CA THR A 143 -4.62 -13.38 5.26
C THR A 143 -3.25 -13.86 4.83
N PRO A 144 -2.79 -15.06 5.27
CA PRO A 144 -1.58 -15.61 4.72
C PRO A 144 -1.91 -15.80 3.24
N SER A 145 -1.28 -15.02 2.39
CA SER A 145 -1.12 -15.39 0.99
C SER A 145 -0.25 -16.64 1.02
N THR A 146 -0.86 -17.76 1.37
CA THR A 146 -0.35 -19.06 1.00
C THR A 146 -0.48 -19.12 -0.53
N SER A 147 0.51 -18.58 -1.21
CA SER A 147 0.91 -19.14 -2.47
C SER A 147 1.19 -20.60 -2.19
N PRO A 148 0.37 -21.54 -2.67
CA PRO A 148 0.77 -22.92 -2.68
C PRO A 148 1.92 -22.99 -3.68
N THR A 149 3.15 -22.98 -3.21
CA THR A 149 4.25 -23.60 -3.96
C THR A 149 3.92 -25.07 -4.02
N LYS A 150 3.02 -25.42 -4.93
CA LYS A 150 3.00 -26.76 -5.49
C LYS A 150 4.29 -26.86 -6.29
N THR A 151 5.34 -27.31 -5.64
CA THR A 151 6.44 -27.98 -6.31
C THR A 151 5.79 -29.19 -6.95
N ALA A 152 5.41 -29.07 -8.20
CA ALA A 152 5.04 -30.22 -9.01
C ALA A 152 6.26 -31.15 -8.98
N PRO A 153 6.08 -32.45 -8.74
CA PRO A 153 7.18 -33.39 -8.92
C PRO A 153 7.76 -33.19 -10.31
N LEU A 154 9.09 -33.12 -10.37
CA LEU A 154 9.80 -33.09 -11.65
C LEU A 154 9.32 -34.27 -12.49
N PRO A 155 9.00 -34.08 -13.79
CA PRO A 155 8.70 -35.20 -14.66
C PRO A 155 9.88 -36.17 -14.68
N PRO A 156 9.64 -37.48 -14.80
CA PRO A 156 10.72 -38.46 -14.90
C PRO A 156 11.66 -38.10 -16.06
N PRO A 157 12.96 -38.36 -15.92
CA PRO A 157 13.93 -38.06 -16.97
C PRO A 157 13.55 -38.73 -18.27
N LEU A 158 13.77 -38.03 -19.38
CA LEU A 158 13.50 -38.57 -20.70
C LEU A 158 14.47 -39.74 -20.98
N PRO A 159 14.05 -40.77 -21.75
CA PRO A 159 14.88 -41.98 -22.01
C PRO A 159 16.24 -41.71 -22.67
N ALA A 160 16.49 -40.52 -23.19
CA ALA A 160 17.78 -40.08 -23.75
C ALA A 160 18.82 -39.67 -22.70
N GLU A 161 18.43 -39.50 -21.44
CA GLU A 161 19.33 -39.08 -20.37
C GLU A 161 19.94 -40.27 -19.60
N GLU A 162 19.46 -41.49 -19.82
CA GLU A 162 19.99 -42.71 -19.19
C GLU A 162 21.17 -43.34 -19.92
N GLY A 163 21.66 -42.76 -21.02
CA GLY A 163 22.67 -43.33 -21.91
C GLY A 163 24.07 -42.72 -21.84
N GLY A 164 24.37 -41.89 -20.85
CA GLY A 164 25.65 -41.23 -20.68
C GLY A 164 26.48 -41.81 -19.51
N GLY A 165 27.05 -42.96 -19.70
CA GLY A 165 28.04 -43.54 -18.83
C GLY A 165 29.33 -43.78 -19.60
#